data_93bc2cc79c5924a9ce660021f2540dee
#
_entry.id   93bc2cc79c5924a9ce660021f2540dee
#
_cell.length_a   1.000
_cell.length_b   1.000
_cell.length_c   1.000
_cell.angle_alpha   90.00
_cell.angle_beta   90.00
_cell.angle_gamma   90.00
#
_symmetry.space_group_name_H-M   'P 1'
#
loop_
_entity.id
_entity.type
_entity.pdbx_description
1 polymer ?
#
loop_
_entity_poly.entity_id
_entity_poly.type
_entity_poly.pdbx_seq_one_letter_code
_entity_poly.pdbx_strand_id
1 'polypeptide(L)'
;GSIASGKTTVAQLSAKRKYPLFDADKIVLNLYKNKNFVNLLIKKFKLKNRKNIKKQIRELIKENRSVLSKLESIIHPLVRKKMISFLKTKDKILILEVPLLIENKLSKYFDKIIFVDAKKKLRLKRYLKRNNDQKIFETLDKNQLSPVVKKKASDLMINNNYSLAILKKSVKKFIEKYE
;
A
#
# COMPACT_ATOMS: atom_id res chain seq x y z
N GLY A 1 -7.38 4.62 -1.15
CA GLY A 1 -8.39 3.64 -1.56
C GLY A 1 -8.35 2.37 -0.72
N SER A 2 -9.47 1.63 -0.64
CA SER A 2 -9.60 0.40 0.14
C SER A 2 -8.81 -0.77 -0.47
N ILE A 3 -8.76 -1.92 0.23
CA ILE A 3 -8.12 -3.13 -0.26
C ILE A 3 -8.69 -3.53 -1.64
N ALA A 4 -7.82 -3.96 -2.55
CA ALA A 4 -8.14 -4.37 -3.93
C ALA A 4 -8.87 -3.31 -4.79
N SER A 5 -8.82 -2.02 -4.43
CA SER A 5 -9.41 -0.94 -5.23
C SER A 5 -8.63 -0.63 -6.52
N GLY A 6 -7.39 -1.10 -6.66
CA GLY A 6 -6.54 -0.88 -7.84
C GLY A 6 -5.56 0.29 -7.68
N LYS A 7 -5.16 0.62 -6.46
CA LYS A 7 -4.15 1.67 -6.18
C LYS A 7 -2.88 1.49 -7.00
N THR A 8 -2.31 0.29 -6.98
CA THR A 8 -1.08 -0.04 -7.73
C THR A 8 -1.23 0.23 -9.22
N THR A 9 -2.37 -0.17 -9.80
CA THR A 9 -2.65 0.10 -11.22
C THR A 9 -2.73 1.60 -11.50
N VAL A 10 -3.42 2.37 -10.65
CA VAL A 10 -3.50 3.83 -10.79
C VAL A 10 -2.13 4.46 -10.65
N ALA A 11 -1.35 4.09 -9.62
CA ALA A 11 0.00 4.62 -9.41
C ALA A 11 0.93 4.34 -10.61
N GLN A 12 0.92 3.12 -11.14
CA GLN A 12 1.68 2.74 -12.33
C GLN A 12 1.25 3.50 -13.59
N LEU A 13 -0.07 3.68 -13.78
CA LEU A 13 -0.60 4.49 -14.89
C LEU A 13 -0.24 5.97 -14.74
N SER A 14 -0.25 6.50 -13.52
CA SER A 14 0.14 7.88 -13.24
C SER A 14 1.62 8.11 -13.53
N ALA A 15 2.46 7.18 -13.12
CA ALA A 15 3.90 7.27 -13.37
C ALA A 15 4.26 7.14 -14.86
N LYS A 16 3.62 6.23 -15.61
CA LYS A 16 3.84 5.95 -17.07
C LYS A 16 5.32 5.93 -17.49
N ARG A 17 6.23 5.51 -16.62
CA ARG A 17 7.69 5.60 -16.80
C ARG A 17 8.23 7.04 -16.99
N LYS A 18 7.38 8.06 -16.84
CA LYS A 18 7.76 9.48 -16.94
C LYS A 18 8.10 10.06 -15.56
N TYR A 19 7.38 9.63 -14.52
CA TYR A 19 7.56 10.13 -13.16
C TYR A 19 8.08 9.03 -12.24
N PRO A 20 8.94 9.38 -11.27
CA PRO A 20 9.37 8.46 -10.24
C PRO A 20 8.18 7.90 -9.45
N LEU A 21 8.22 6.60 -9.17
CA LEU A 21 7.18 5.89 -8.43
C LEU A 21 7.75 5.25 -7.17
N PHE A 22 7.29 5.71 -6.02
CA PHE A 22 7.49 5.03 -4.75
C PHE A 22 6.36 4.03 -4.50
N ASP A 23 6.74 2.78 -4.29
CA ASP A 23 5.82 1.67 -3.99
C ASP A 23 6.21 1.10 -2.62
N ALA A 24 5.42 1.42 -1.59
CA ALA A 24 5.72 1.01 -0.22
C ALA A 24 5.74 -0.53 -0.06
N ASP A 25 4.88 -1.26 -0.78
CA ASP A 25 4.85 -2.73 -0.72
C ASP A 25 6.14 -3.32 -1.30
N LYS A 26 6.68 -2.75 -2.39
CA LYS A 26 7.99 -3.16 -2.93
C LYS A 26 9.12 -2.84 -1.96
N ILE A 27 9.07 -1.69 -1.27
CA ILE A 27 10.08 -1.38 -0.24
C ILE A 27 10.04 -2.45 0.86
N VAL A 28 8.86 -2.81 1.36
CA VAL A 28 8.73 -3.89 2.35
C VAL A 28 9.27 -5.22 1.80
N LEU A 29 8.95 -5.60 0.56
CA LEU A 29 9.51 -6.81 -0.06
C LEU A 29 11.03 -6.80 -0.09
N ASN A 30 11.65 -5.64 -0.38
CA ASN A 30 13.10 -5.49 -0.42
C ASN A 30 13.73 -5.55 0.98
N LEU A 31 13.04 -5.10 2.03
CA LEU A 31 13.51 -5.29 3.40
C LEU A 31 13.72 -6.77 3.72
N TYR A 32 12.82 -7.65 3.31
CA TYR A 32 12.96 -9.10 3.52
C TYR A 32 14.11 -9.76 2.73
N LYS A 33 14.71 -9.05 1.76
CA LYS A 33 15.94 -9.49 1.08
C LYS A 33 17.21 -9.02 1.82
N ASN A 34 17.09 -8.07 2.72
CA ASN A 34 18.22 -7.52 3.48
C ASN A 34 18.57 -8.44 4.64
N LYS A 35 19.83 -8.92 4.69
CA LYS A 35 20.33 -9.85 5.72
C LYS A 35 20.19 -9.28 7.13
N ASN A 36 20.50 -8.01 7.34
CA ASN A 36 20.44 -7.36 8.65
C ASN A 36 18.99 -7.26 9.15
N PHE A 37 18.07 -6.88 8.27
CA PHE A 37 16.64 -6.85 8.61
C PHE A 37 16.10 -8.24 8.95
N VAL A 38 16.45 -9.26 8.17
CA VAL A 38 16.06 -10.66 8.44
C VAL A 38 16.61 -11.12 9.80
N ASN A 39 17.88 -10.83 10.11
CA ASN A 39 18.49 -11.18 11.40
C ASN A 39 17.78 -10.47 12.57
N LEU A 40 17.43 -9.20 12.40
CA LEU A 40 16.65 -8.44 13.38
C LEU A 40 15.30 -9.13 13.67
N LEU A 41 14.58 -9.57 12.62
CA LEU A 41 13.32 -10.27 12.78
C LEU A 41 13.48 -11.63 13.49
N ILE A 42 14.51 -12.39 13.13
CA ILE A 42 14.81 -13.68 13.77
C ILE A 42 15.02 -13.48 15.27
N LYS A 43 15.88 -12.52 15.65
CA LYS A 43 16.15 -12.21 17.06
C LYS A 43 14.89 -11.71 17.78
N LYS A 44 14.15 -10.78 17.17
CA LYS A 44 13.00 -10.12 17.82
C LYS A 44 11.80 -11.03 18.01
N PHE A 45 11.57 -11.94 17.06
CA PHE A 45 10.42 -12.86 17.08
C PHE A 45 10.82 -14.32 17.40
N LYS A 46 12.10 -14.56 17.77
CA LYS A 46 12.64 -15.90 18.10
C LYS A 46 12.32 -16.93 17.01
N LEU A 47 12.51 -16.55 15.73
CA LEU A 47 12.21 -17.44 14.60
C LEU A 47 13.23 -18.57 14.52
N LYS A 48 12.79 -19.74 14.07
CA LYS A 48 13.60 -20.98 14.02
C LYS A 48 14.83 -20.86 13.10
N ASN A 49 14.66 -20.20 11.95
CA ASN A 49 15.73 -20.05 10.94
C ASN A 49 15.41 -18.95 9.92
N ARG A 50 16.32 -18.74 8.94
CA ARG A 50 16.14 -17.76 7.87
C ARG A 50 15.18 -18.19 6.75
N LYS A 51 14.77 -19.45 6.71
CA LYS A 51 13.88 -19.95 5.66
C LYS A 51 12.43 -19.56 5.97
N ASN A 52 11.70 -19.16 4.94
CA ASN A 52 10.26 -18.89 5.05
C ASN A 52 9.86 -17.88 6.16
N ILE A 53 10.69 -16.86 6.43
CA ILE A 53 10.47 -15.83 7.46
C ILE A 53 9.03 -15.31 7.47
N LYS A 54 8.50 -14.96 6.29
CA LYS A 54 7.13 -14.45 6.16
C LYS A 54 6.08 -15.46 6.62
N LYS A 55 6.30 -16.75 6.37
CA LYS A 55 5.40 -17.82 6.82
C LYS A 55 5.46 -17.97 8.34
N GLN A 56 6.66 -18.04 8.91
CA GLN A 56 6.84 -18.10 10.36
C GLN A 56 6.17 -16.92 11.09
N ILE A 57 6.39 -15.70 10.62
CA ILE A 57 5.76 -14.51 11.20
C ILE A 57 4.23 -14.57 11.05
N ARG A 58 3.71 -15.05 9.92
CA ARG A 58 2.26 -15.19 9.70
C ARG A 58 1.63 -16.17 10.69
N GLU A 59 2.30 -17.29 11.00
CA GLU A 59 1.82 -18.22 12.00
C GLU A 59 1.81 -17.59 13.40
N LEU A 60 2.88 -16.88 13.79
CA LEU A 60 2.91 -16.14 15.06
C LEU A 60 1.79 -15.09 15.16
N ILE A 61 1.46 -14.39 14.06
CA ILE A 61 0.36 -13.40 14.04
C ILE A 61 -1.00 -14.09 14.25
N LYS A 62 -1.19 -15.30 13.72
CA LYS A 62 -2.42 -16.08 13.97
C LYS A 62 -2.59 -16.43 15.44
N GLU A 63 -1.51 -16.81 16.11
CA GLU A 63 -1.49 -17.16 17.52
C GLU A 63 -1.63 -15.92 18.41
N ASN A 64 -0.95 -14.82 18.05
CA ASN A 64 -0.93 -13.60 18.84
C ASN A 64 -0.92 -12.34 17.97
N ARG A 65 -2.05 -11.63 17.94
CA ARG A 65 -2.19 -10.38 17.15
C ARG A 65 -1.20 -9.27 17.53
N SER A 66 -0.66 -9.26 18.76
CA SER A 66 0.33 -8.26 19.17
C SER A 66 1.64 -8.34 18.36
N VAL A 67 1.91 -9.51 17.77
CA VAL A 67 3.05 -9.72 16.85
C VAL A 67 2.96 -8.81 15.64
N LEU A 68 1.75 -8.58 15.11
CA LEU A 68 1.54 -7.67 13.98
C LEU A 68 1.96 -6.25 14.34
N SER A 69 1.48 -5.70 15.46
CA SER A 69 1.85 -4.34 15.90
C SER A 69 3.35 -4.20 16.15
N LYS A 70 3.99 -5.24 16.71
CA LYS A 70 5.45 -5.27 16.89
C LYS A 70 6.19 -5.30 15.55
N LEU A 71 5.69 -6.05 14.55
CA LEU A 71 6.26 -6.07 13.20
C LEU A 71 6.12 -4.70 12.51
N GLU A 72 4.93 -4.11 12.59
CA GLU A 72 4.64 -2.79 12.04
C GLU A 72 5.54 -1.71 12.66
N SER A 73 5.77 -1.74 13.98
CA SER A 73 6.68 -0.80 14.66
C SER A 73 8.13 -0.88 14.17
N ILE A 74 8.55 -2.01 13.62
CA ILE A 74 9.87 -2.19 13.01
C ILE A 74 9.87 -1.72 11.55
N ILE A 75 8.84 -2.08 10.78
CA ILE A 75 8.76 -1.82 9.35
C ILE A 75 8.44 -0.35 9.05
N HIS A 76 7.48 0.25 9.75
CA HIS A 76 7.00 1.61 9.44
C HIS A 76 8.10 2.67 9.47
N PRO A 77 9.01 2.73 10.47
CA PRO A 77 10.11 3.70 10.45
C PRO A 77 11.03 3.54 9.24
N LEU A 78 11.31 2.30 8.84
CA LEU A 78 12.20 2.00 7.70
C LEU A 78 11.57 2.44 6.38
N VAL A 79 10.29 2.13 6.18
CA VAL A 79 9.53 2.57 4.99
C VAL A 79 9.39 4.09 4.97
N ARG A 80 9.10 4.72 6.12
CA ARG A 80 9.01 6.18 6.24
C ARG A 80 10.33 6.86 5.91
N LYS A 81 11.46 6.35 6.40
CA LYS A 81 12.79 6.87 6.07
C LYS A 81 13.04 6.83 4.56
N LYS A 82 12.71 5.72 3.90
CA LYS A 82 12.81 5.59 2.43
C LYS A 82 11.87 6.54 1.69
N MET A 83 10.64 6.71 2.18
CA MET A 83 9.67 7.66 1.61
C MET A 83 10.19 9.09 1.71
N ILE A 84 10.67 9.53 2.87
CA ILE A 84 11.21 10.88 3.06
C ILE A 84 12.44 11.11 2.17
N SER A 85 13.32 10.10 2.03
CA SER A 85 14.45 10.18 1.10
C SER A 85 13.98 10.32 -0.35
N PHE A 86 12.94 9.59 -0.75
CA PHE A 86 12.36 9.69 -2.09
C PHE A 86 11.73 11.07 -2.34
N LEU A 87 11.06 11.67 -1.35
CA LEU A 87 10.46 13.01 -1.48
C LEU A 87 11.49 14.14 -1.65
N LYS A 88 12.79 13.86 -1.39
CA LYS A 88 13.88 14.82 -1.62
C LYS A 88 14.42 14.81 -3.05
N THR A 89 13.92 13.95 -3.92
CA THR A 89 14.32 13.96 -5.35
C THR A 89 13.82 15.25 -6.02
N LYS A 90 14.58 15.73 -7.02
CA LYS A 90 14.31 17.05 -7.66
C LYS A 90 13.24 16.99 -8.75
N ASP A 91 12.55 15.89 -8.90
CA ASP A 91 11.49 15.74 -9.90
C ASP A 91 10.28 16.59 -9.55
N LYS A 92 9.70 17.25 -10.56
CA LYS A 92 8.52 18.11 -10.43
C LYS A 92 7.29 17.34 -9.92
N ILE A 93 7.14 16.09 -10.34
CA ILE A 93 6.03 15.22 -9.95
C ILE A 93 6.56 13.90 -9.43
N LEU A 94 6.18 13.55 -8.22
CA LEU A 94 6.48 12.27 -7.58
C LEU A 94 5.19 11.51 -7.33
N ILE A 95 5.14 10.24 -7.76
CA ILE A 95 4.00 9.37 -7.52
C ILE A 95 4.33 8.42 -6.37
N LEU A 96 3.47 8.38 -5.35
CA LEU A 96 3.67 7.50 -4.21
C LEU A 96 2.43 6.61 -3.99
N GLU A 97 2.65 5.30 -3.96
CA GLU A 97 1.67 4.33 -3.49
C GLU A 97 1.98 3.96 -2.05
N VAL A 98 1.16 4.48 -1.12
CA VAL A 98 1.32 4.24 0.32
C VAL A 98 0.00 3.66 0.85
N PRO A 99 -0.04 2.35 1.17
CA PRO A 99 -1.17 1.74 1.85
C PRO A 99 -1.40 2.37 3.22
N LEU A 100 -2.66 2.44 3.65
CA LEU A 100 -3.04 2.95 4.96
C LEU A 100 -2.49 4.37 5.26
N LEU A 101 -2.39 5.22 4.22
CA LEU A 101 -1.84 6.58 4.31
C LEU A 101 -2.58 7.43 5.36
N ILE A 102 -3.91 7.41 5.32
CA ILE A 102 -4.76 8.19 6.23
C ILE A 102 -4.69 7.61 7.64
N GLU A 103 -4.79 6.30 7.76
CA GLU A 103 -4.68 5.56 9.01
C GLU A 103 -3.36 5.85 9.75
N ASN A 104 -2.26 5.98 9.00
CA ASN A 104 -0.93 6.28 9.53
C ASN A 104 -0.63 7.78 9.64
N LYS A 105 -1.63 8.67 9.43
CA LYS A 105 -1.51 10.13 9.55
C LYS A 105 -0.36 10.71 8.69
N LEU A 106 -0.18 10.17 7.48
CA LEU A 106 0.90 10.58 6.59
C LEU A 106 0.50 11.72 5.63
N SER A 107 -0.73 12.21 5.68
CA SER A 107 -1.27 13.22 4.76
C SER A 107 -0.39 14.47 4.62
N LYS A 108 0.25 14.89 5.70
CA LYS A 108 1.12 16.09 5.74
C LYS A 108 2.36 16.04 4.84
N TYR A 109 2.68 14.90 4.26
CA TYR A 109 3.82 14.72 3.37
C TYR A 109 3.46 14.83 1.88
N PHE A 110 2.18 15.10 1.56
CA PHE A 110 1.67 15.05 0.19
C PHE A 110 0.92 16.32 -0.16
N ASP A 111 1.20 16.87 -1.34
CA ASP A 111 0.47 18.03 -1.87
C ASP A 111 -0.92 17.63 -2.35
N LYS A 112 -1.06 16.41 -2.88
CA LYS A 112 -2.33 15.85 -3.37
C LYS A 112 -2.50 14.39 -2.99
N ILE A 113 -3.66 14.06 -2.46
CA ILE A 113 -4.04 12.70 -2.08
C ILE A 113 -5.18 12.24 -2.99
N ILE A 114 -4.96 11.11 -3.67
CA ILE A 114 -5.93 10.51 -4.57
C ILE A 114 -6.60 9.32 -3.90
N PHE A 115 -7.92 9.36 -3.79
CA PHE A 115 -8.71 8.20 -3.40
C PHE A 115 -9.09 7.37 -4.62
N VAL A 116 -8.63 6.12 -4.67
CA VAL A 116 -9.06 5.18 -5.72
C VAL A 116 -10.29 4.44 -5.21
N ASP A 117 -11.44 4.74 -5.79
CA ASP A 117 -12.73 4.13 -5.43
C ASP A 117 -13.04 2.90 -6.29
N ALA A 118 -13.58 1.86 -5.64
CA ALA A 118 -14.14 0.69 -6.30
C ALA A 118 -15.20 0.03 -5.40
N LYS A 119 -16.33 -0.38 -5.99
CA LYS A 119 -17.41 -1.07 -5.31
C LYS A 119 -16.92 -2.33 -4.59
N LYS A 120 -17.40 -2.60 -3.38
CA LYS A 120 -16.97 -3.74 -2.55
C LYS A 120 -17.04 -5.07 -3.29
N LYS A 121 -18.15 -5.34 -4.03
CA LYS A 121 -18.32 -6.55 -4.84
C LYS A 121 -17.18 -6.73 -5.86
N LEU A 122 -16.78 -5.64 -6.51
CA LEU A 122 -15.69 -5.67 -7.50
C LEU A 122 -14.32 -5.86 -6.85
N ARG A 123 -14.08 -5.22 -5.68
CA ARG A 123 -12.86 -5.39 -4.89
C ARG A 123 -12.71 -6.83 -4.40
N LEU A 124 -13.79 -7.44 -3.89
CA LEU A 124 -13.83 -8.85 -3.49
C LEU A 124 -13.49 -9.75 -4.68
N LYS A 125 -14.16 -9.58 -5.84
CA LYS A 125 -13.86 -10.36 -7.05
C LYS A 125 -12.37 -10.29 -7.44
N ARG A 126 -11.77 -9.08 -7.41
CA ARG A 126 -10.35 -8.87 -7.71
C ARG A 126 -9.44 -9.53 -6.67
N TYR A 127 -9.84 -9.49 -5.42
CA TYR A 127 -9.07 -10.09 -4.32
C TYR A 127 -9.07 -11.61 -4.40
N LEU A 128 -10.24 -12.22 -4.57
CA LEU A 128 -10.38 -13.67 -4.72
C LEU A 128 -9.57 -14.22 -5.89
N LYS A 129 -9.58 -13.50 -7.03
CA LYS A 129 -8.75 -13.89 -8.18
C LYS A 129 -7.25 -13.96 -7.86
N ARG A 130 -6.77 -13.23 -6.85
CA ARG A 130 -5.35 -13.20 -6.45
C ARG A 130 -5.04 -14.14 -5.29
N ASN A 131 -5.90 -14.23 -4.30
CA ASN A 131 -5.62 -14.85 -2.99
C ASN A 131 -6.60 -15.94 -2.58
N ASN A 132 -7.70 -16.13 -3.29
CA ASN A 132 -8.72 -17.18 -3.06
C ASN A 132 -9.30 -17.27 -1.64
N ASP A 133 -9.34 -16.16 -0.87
CA ASP A 133 -9.82 -16.18 0.52
C ASP A 133 -10.71 -14.97 0.85
N GLN A 134 -12.03 -15.22 0.96
CA GLN A 134 -13.02 -14.21 1.28
C GLN A 134 -12.95 -13.74 2.72
N LYS A 135 -12.73 -14.64 3.69
CA LYS A 135 -12.69 -14.29 5.12
C LYS A 135 -11.54 -13.33 5.41
N ILE A 136 -10.39 -13.55 4.77
CA ILE A 136 -9.24 -12.65 4.86
C ILE A 136 -9.58 -11.29 4.25
N PHE A 137 -10.24 -11.24 3.09
CA PHE A 137 -10.68 -9.96 2.52
C PHE A 137 -11.57 -9.18 3.47
N GLU A 138 -12.57 -9.81 4.07
CA GLU A 138 -13.52 -9.18 4.99
C GLU A 138 -12.80 -8.63 6.23
N THR A 139 -11.88 -9.41 6.79
CA THR A 139 -11.05 -8.98 7.93
C THR A 139 -10.21 -7.76 7.59
N LEU A 140 -9.52 -7.78 6.45
CA LEU A 140 -8.68 -6.67 6.01
C LEU A 140 -9.49 -5.42 5.65
N ASP A 141 -10.69 -5.60 5.08
CA ASP A 141 -11.58 -4.49 4.72
C ASP A 141 -12.16 -3.82 5.99
N LYS A 142 -12.52 -4.59 7.00
CA LYS A 142 -12.99 -4.10 8.31
C LYS A 142 -11.91 -3.35 9.10
N ASN A 143 -10.66 -3.76 8.98
CA ASN A 143 -9.53 -3.14 9.69
C ASN A 143 -9.06 -1.81 9.07
N GLN A 144 -9.64 -1.40 7.94
CA GLN A 144 -9.35 -0.12 7.31
C GLN A 144 -10.40 0.93 7.70
N LEU A 145 -10.01 2.20 7.70
CA LEU A 145 -10.97 3.30 7.76
C LEU A 145 -12.00 3.17 6.65
N SER A 146 -13.23 3.60 6.94
CA SER A 146 -14.33 3.54 5.96
C SER A 146 -13.99 4.32 4.67
N PRO A 147 -14.52 3.91 3.51
CA PRO A 147 -14.34 4.65 2.26
C PRO A 147 -14.79 6.11 2.37
N VAL A 148 -15.81 6.40 3.17
CA VAL A 148 -16.32 7.77 3.39
C VAL A 148 -15.26 8.64 4.07
N VAL A 149 -14.64 8.15 5.14
CA VAL A 149 -13.58 8.88 5.85
C VAL A 149 -12.38 9.12 4.95
N LYS A 150 -11.95 8.09 4.22
CA LYS A 150 -10.80 8.20 3.29
C LYS A 150 -11.08 9.17 2.15
N LYS A 151 -12.30 9.18 1.62
CA LYS A 151 -12.72 10.11 0.56
C LYS A 151 -12.68 11.55 1.06
N LYS A 152 -13.22 11.82 2.25
CA LYS A 152 -13.18 13.16 2.86
C LYS A 152 -11.75 13.66 3.11
N ALA A 153 -10.83 12.76 3.43
CA ALA A 153 -9.42 13.07 3.68
C ALA A 153 -8.56 13.08 2.40
N SER A 154 -9.17 13.08 1.21
CA SER A 154 -8.48 13.04 -0.07
C SER A 154 -8.92 14.22 -0.94
N ASP A 155 -7.99 14.79 -1.70
CA ASP A 155 -8.26 15.95 -2.59
C ASP A 155 -9.04 15.53 -3.84
N LEU A 156 -8.83 14.28 -4.30
CA LEU A 156 -9.32 13.81 -5.57
C LEU A 156 -9.78 12.35 -5.50
N MET A 157 -10.71 11.99 -6.39
CA MET A 157 -11.21 10.63 -6.50
C MET A 157 -11.05 10.11 -7.94
N ILE A 158 -10.50 8.90 -8.07
CA ILE A 158 -10.49 8.13 -9.32
C ILE A 158 -11.42 6.94 -9.15
N ASN A 159 -12.45 6.88 -9.99
CA ASN A 159 -13.41 5.78 -10.02
C ASN A 159 -12.85 4.61 -10.84
N ASN A 160 -12.65 3.45 -10.19
CA ASN A 160 -12.14 2.23 -10.81
C ASN A 160 -13.21 1.11 -10.83
N ASN A 161 -14.44 1.48 -11.18
CA ASN A 161 -15.56 0.53 -11.29
C ASN A 161 -15.79 0.02 -12.71
N TYR A 162 -15.09 0.54 -13.69
CA TYR A 162 -15.27 0.28 -15.12
C TYR A 162 -14.09 -0.46 -15.73
N SER A 163 -13.96 -0.41 -17.05
CA SER A 163 -12.88 -1.05 -17.79
C SER A 163 -11.53 -0.36 -17.56
N LEU A 164 -10.45 -1.09 -17.86
CA LEU A 164 -9.09 -0.55 -17.80
C LEU A 164 -8.90 0.64 -18.77
N ALA A 165 -9.60 0.64 -19.91
CA ALA A 165 -9.54 1.74 -20.87
C ALA A 165 -10.09 3.05 -20.28
N ILE A 166 -11.23 2.98 -19.60
CA ILE A 166 -11.83 4.13 -18.90
C ILE A 166 -10.91 4.60 -17.78
N LEU A 167 -10.33 3.68 -17.01
CA LEU A 167 -9.38 4.02 -15.96
C LEU A 167 -8.16 4.76 -16.53
N LYS A 168 -7.57 4.27 -17.62
CA LYS A 168 -6.44 4.91 -18.31
C LYS A 168 -6.77 6.34 -18.74
N LYS A 169 -7.96 6.56 -19.33
CA LYS A 169 -8.44 7.89 -19.73
C LYS A 169 -8.58 8.83 -18.53
N SER A 170 -9.18 8.34 -17.43
CA SER A 170 -9.35 9.13 -16.20
C SER A 170 -8.02 9.52 -15.55
N VAL A 171 -7.07 8.58 -15.49
CA VAL A 171 -5.73 8.84 -14.93
C VAL A 171 -4.96 9.82 -15.83
N LYS A 172 -5.02 9.66 -17.14
CA LYS A 172 -4.39 10.58 -18.10
C LYS A 172 -4.89 12.01 -17.89
N LYS A 173 -6.23 12.23 -17.95
CA LYS A 173 -6.85 13.54 -17.72
C LYS A 173 -6.47 14.15 -16.36
N PHE A 174 -6.28 13.31 -15.35
CA PHE A 174 -5.84 13.76 -14.03
C PHE A 174 -4.40 14.27 -14.05
N ILE A 175 -3.46 13.48 -14.58
CA ILE A 175 -2.03 13.86 -14.59
C ILE A 175 -1.78 15.12 -15.42
N GLU A 176 -2.42 15.24 -16.58
CA GLU A 176 -2.32 16.43 -17.47
C GLU A 176 -2.67 17.76 -16.79
N LYS A 177 -3.37 17.75 -15.65
CA LYS A 177 -3.63 18.98 -14.87
C LYS A 177 -2.44 19.46 -14.03
N TYR A 178 -1.43 18.61 -13.86
CA TYR A 178 -0.27 18.90 -13.02
C TYR A 178 1.05 18.94 -13.82
N GLU A 179 1.01 18.62 -15.09
CA GLU A 179 2.11 18.80 -16.04
C GLU A 179 2.26 20.27 -16.45
#